data_2ce1423b0fb7f7f73351a7bc02b82f4c
#
_entry.id   2ce1423b0fb7f7f73351a7bc02b82f4c
#
_cell.length_a   1.000
_cell.length_b   1.000
_cell.length_c   1.000
_cell.angle_alpha   90.00
_cell.angle_beta   90.00
_cell.angle_gamma   90.00
#
_symmetry.space_group_name_H-M   'P 1'
#
loop_
_entity.id
_entity.type
_entity.pdbx_description
1 polymer ?
#
loop_
_entity_poly.entity_id
_entity_poly.type
_entity_poly.pdbx_seq_one_letter_code
_entity_poly.pdbx_strand_id
1 'polypeptide(L)'
;MNPLQRVARNPTAYRWLVLRGRPVAQGAEALLRFVSNGRLGVLDLTGVPNVQVTTSGCKTGLARTATVQCVPTEEGLLVVGSNWGLPRHPSWSANLKATERVTVRRRGHRFTAKVRLLTGEERARAWATVLAHWPNYQVAQDRAGGRTFRLFLLTPNTEALSRQGPS
;
A
#
# COMPACT_ATOMS: atom_id res chain seq x y z
N MET A 1 1.02 -7.17 -19.98
CA MET A 1 0.60 -7.51 -18.62
C MET A 1 1.30 -8.80 -18.22
N ASN A 2 2.11 -8.74 -17.14
CA ASN A 2 2.93 -9.86 -16.66
C ASN A 2 1.99 -11.01 -16.17
N PRO A 3 2.31 -12.31 -16.45
CA PRO A 3 1.51 -13.46 -15.98
C PRO A 3 1.24 -13.44 -14.48
N LEU A 4 2.18 -12.95 -13.66
CA LEU A 4 1.99 -12.79 -12.21
C LEU A 4 0.88 -11.76 -11.86
N GLN A 5 0.73 -10.71 -12.65
CA GLN A 5 -0.36 -9.75 -12.47
C GLN A 5 -1.73 -10.37 -12.82
N ARG A 6 -1.77 -11.28 -13.80
CA ARG A 6 -3.00 -12.04 -14.12
C ARG A 6 -3.41 -12.94 -12.97
N VAL A 7 -2.45 -13.65 -12.35
CA VAL A 7 -2.70 -14.51 -11.18
C VAL A 7 -3.16 -13.68 -9.98
N ALA A 8 -2.53 -12.55 -9.71
CA ALA A 8 -2.90 -11.65 -8.61
C ALA A 8 -4.31 -11.04 -8.77
N ARG A 9 -4.82 -10.96 -10.00
CA ARG A 9 -6.18 -10.47 -10.30
C ARG A 9 -7.23 -11.58 -10.32
N ASN A 10 -6.82 -12.85 -10.32
CA ASN A 10 -7.76 -13.99 -10.30
C ASN A 10 -8.30 -14.20 -8.87
N PRO A 11 -9.64 -14.13 -8.65
CA PRO A 11 -10.24 -14.27 -7.32
C PRO A 11 -9.94 -15.60 -6.64
N THR A 12 -9.87 -16.69 -7.41
CA THR A 12 -9.61 -18.04 -6.89
C THR A 12 -8.16 -18.19 -6.43
N ALA A 13 -7.20 -17.74 -7.25
CA ALA A 13 -5.79 -17.75 -6.91
C ALA A 13 -5.49 -16.84 -5.72
N TYR A 14 -6.14 -15.67 -5.66
CA TYR A 14 -6.04 -14.74 -4.53
C TYR A 14 -6.56 -15.36 -3.23
N ARG A 15 -7.71 -16.04 -3.26
CA ARG A 15 -8.26 -16.74 -2.08
C ARG A 15 -7.31 -17.80 -1.54
N TRP A 16 -6.70 -18.59 -2.43
CA TRP A 16 -5.75 -19.65 -2.05
C TRP A 16 -4.47 -19.03 -1.45
N LEU A 17 -3.92 -17.99 -2.08
CA LEU A 17 -2.74 -17.27 -1.62
C LEU A 17 -2.95 -16.65 -0.23
N VAL A 18 -4.11 -16.03 0.00
CA VAL A 18 -4.44 -15.41 1.29
C VAL A 18 -4.62 -16.45 2.41
N LEU A 19 -5.21 -17.61 2.09
CA LEU A 19 -5.49 -18.62 3.11
C LEU A 19 -4.26 -19.44 3.52
N ARG A 20 -3.34 -19.73 2.59
CA ARG A 20 -2.18 -20.61 2.83
C ARG A 20 -0.81 -19.98 2.60
N GLY A 21 -0.72 -18.92 1.80
CA GLY A 21 0.55 -18.31 1.39
C GLY A 21 1.09 -17.22 2.31
N ARG A 22 0.32 -16.76 3.29
CA ARG A 22 0.70 -15.61 4.13
C ARG A 22 2.01 -15.78 4.90
N PRO A 23 2.28 -16.89 5.62
CA PRO A 23 3.55 -17.08 6.33
C PRO A 23 4.74 -17.20 5.36
N VAL A 24 4.53 -17.85 4.20
CA VAL A 24 5.55 -18.00 3.17
C VAL A 24 5.87 -16.63 2.52
N ALA A 25 4.84 -15.82 2.23
CA ALA A 25 5.01 -14.48 1.67
C ALA A 25 5.74 -13.54 2.65
N GLN A 26 5.47 -13.63 3.95
CA GLN A 26 6.16 -12.83 4.96
C GLN A 26 7.63 -13.25 5.11
N GLY A 27 7.94 -14.53 5.08
CA GLY A 27 9.31 -15.05 5.11
C GLY A 27 10.10 -14.64 3.86
N ALA A 28 9.51 -14.77 2.68
CA ALA A 28 10.11 -14.35 1.43
C ALA A 28 10.33 -12.82 1.37
N GLU A 29 9.40 -12.02 1.89
CA GLU A 29 9.53 -10.58 2.01
C GLU A 29 10.72 -10.19 2.91
N ALA A 30 10.85 -10.85 4.08
CA ALA A 30 11.94 -10.59 5.02
C ALA A 30 13.30 -10.96 4.41
N LEU A 31 13.40 -12.11 3.74
CA LEU A 31 14.61 -12.56 3.07
C LEU A 31 15.02 -11.63 1.92
N LEU A 32 14.09 -11.26 1.05
CA LEU A 32 14.32 -10.33 -0.05
C LEU A 32 14.80 -8.97 0.43
N ARG A 33 14.20 -8.45 1.49
CA ARG A 33 14.63 -7.20 2.12
C ARG A 33 16.02 -7.30 2.71
N PHE A 34 16.35 -8.42 3.35
CA PHE A 34 17.67 -8.66 3.91
C PHE A 34 18.73 -8.69 2.80
N VAL A 35 18.53 -9.48 1.73
CA VAL A 35 19.47 -9.63 0.61
C VAL A 35 19.60 -8.36 -0.22
N SER A 36 18.51 -7.60 -0.41
CA SER A 36 18.51 -6.37 -1.21
C SER A 36 18.81 -5.09 -0.41
N ASN A 37 19.21 -5.23 0.85
CA ASN A 37 19.42 -4.10 1.75
C ASN A 37 18.20 -3.17 1.84
N GLY A 38 17.01 -3.77 1.87
CA GLY A 38 15.72 -3.07 1.97
C GLY A 38 15.21 -2.42 0.66
N ARG A 39 15.91 -2.65 -0.47
CA ARG A 39 15.56 -2.03 -1.76
C ARG A 39 14.44 -2.75 -2.51
N LEU A 40 14.35 -4.06 -2.39
CA LEU A 40 13.36 -4.90 -3.09
C LEU A 40 12.47 -5.65 -2.09
N GLY A 41 11.20 -5.77 -2.42
CA GLY A 41 10.26 -6.64 -1.72
C GLY A 41 9.58 -7.60 -2.70
N VAL A 42 8.84 -8.58 -2.18
CA VAL A 42 8.11 -9.55 -3.01
C VAL A 42 7.15 -8.85 -3.99
N LEU A 43 6.53 -7.75 -3.58
CA LEU A 43 5.64 -6.99 -4.45
C LEU A 43 6.38 -6.35 -5.64
N ASP A 44 7.65 -5.97 -5.50
CA ASP A 44 8.45 -5.42 -6.59
C ASP A 44 8.70 -6.47 -7.68
N LEU A 45 8.95 -7.72 -7.28
CA LEU A 45 9.15 -8.83 -8.21
C LEU A 45 7.88 -9.21 -8.98
N THR A 46 6.71 -9.00 -8.38
CA THR A 46 5.43 -9.29 -9.03
C THR A 46 5.01 -8.21 -10.04
N GLY A 47 5.74 -7.09 -10.10
CA GLY A 47 5.37 -5.93 -10.92
C GLY A 47 4.10 -5.23 -10.45
N VAL A 48 3.63 -5.54 -9.22
CA VAL A 48 2.50 -4.86 -8.60
C VAL A 48 2.95 -3.50 -8.09
N PRO A 49 2.30 -2.38 -8.50
CA PRO A 49 2.65 -1.07 -7.99
C PRO A 49 2.59 -1.03 -6.48
N ASN A 50 3.71 -0.73 -5.86
CA ASN A 50 3.83 -0.65 -4.42
C ASN A 50 4.64 0.58 -4.00
N VAL A 51 4.59 0.88 -2.71
CA VAL A 51 5.26 2.01 -2.10
C VAL A 51 5.65 1.66 -0.67
N GLN A 52 6.83 2.11 -0.24
CA GLN A 52 7.22 2.10 1.16
C GLN A 52 6.77 3.40 1.81
N VAL A 53 6.02 3.30 2.89
CA VAL A 53 5.60 4.44 3.70
C VAL A 53 6.26 4.36 5.06
N THR A 54 6.95 5.42 5.47
CA THR A 54 7.60 5.53 6.79
C THR A 54 6.91 6.59 7.61
N THR A 55 6.33 6.17 8.74
CA THR A 55 5.60 7.02 9.69
C THR A 55 6.20 6.88 11.08
N SER A 56 5.92 7.85 11.97
CA SER A 56 6.05 7.63 13.40
C SER A 56 4.94 6.71 13.89
N GLY A 57 5.29 5.73 14.73
CA GLY A 57 4.30 4.86 15.36
C GLY A 57 3.42 5.66 16.30
N CYS A 58 2.10 5.66 16.09
CA CYS A 58 1.15 6.46 16.85
C CYS A 58 1.12 6.16 18.37
N LYS A 59 1.64 5.00 18.80
CA LYS A 59 1.75 4.61 20.21
C LYS A 59 3.15 4.78 20.78
N THR A 60 4.20 4.66 19.96
CA THR A 60 5.59 4.55 20.45
C THR A 60 6.49 5.68 19.96
N GLY A 61 6.05 6.49 19.01
CA GLY A 61 6.86 7.51 18.34
C GLY A 61 7.98 6.96 17.45
N LEU A 62 8.28 5.66 17.52
CA LEU A 62 9.37 5.05 16.74
C LEU A 62 9.03 5.00 15.25
N ALA A 63 10.01 5.24 14.40
CA ALA A 63 9.85 5.14 12.96
C ALA A 63 9.42 3.72 12.55
N ARG A 64 8.36 3.61 11.74
CA ARG A 64 7.80 2.36 11.23
C ARG A 64 7.66 2.45 9.72
N THR A 65 8.25 1.50 9.01
CA THR A 65 8.13 1.40 7.55
C THR A 65 7.24 0.22 7.19
N ALA A 66 6.30 0.47 6.29
CA ALA A 66 5.46 -0.56 5.70
C ALA A 66 5.52 -0.49 4.17
N THR A 67 5.61 -1.64 3.50
CA THR A 67 5.39 -1.72 2.06
C THR A 67 3.93 -2.02 1.80
N VAL A 68 3.30 -1.20 1.01
CA VAL A 68 1.88 -1.29 0.71
C VAL A 68 1.65 -1.19 -0.79
N GLN A 69 0.67 -1.92 -1.27
CA GLN A 69 0.21 -1.77 -2.65
C GLN A 69 -0.40 -0.39 -2.85
N CYS A 70 -0.11 0.23 -3.99
CA CYS A 70 -0.67 1.53 -4.33
C CYS A 70 -1.31 1.52 -5.72
N VAL A 71 -2.24 2.45 -5.93
CA VAL A 71 -2.79 2.80 -7.23
C VAL A 71 -2.35 4.23 -7.55
N PRO A 72 -1.49 4.42 -8.56
CA PRO A 72 -1.12 5.76 -9.02
C PRO A 72 -2.31 6.48 -9.64
N THR A 73 -2.46 7.75 -9.30
CA THR A 73 -3.43 8.68 -9.88
C THR A 73 -2.75 10.00 -10.24
N GLU A 74 -3.44 10.90 -10.90
CA GLU A 74 -2.94 12.25 -11.20
C GLU A 74 -2.64 13.06 -9.93
N GLU A 75 -3.45 12.89 -8.88
CA GLU A 75 -3.29 13.61 -7.61
C GLU A 75 -2.22 12.99 -6.69
N GLY A 76 -1.80 11.73 -6.93
CA GLY A 76 -0.85 11.05 -6.07
C GLY A 76 -1.03 9.53 -6.04
N LEU A 77 -0.87 8.93 -4.88
CA LEU A 77 -0.93 7.49 -4.68
C LEU A 77 -2.08 7.11 -3.75
N LEU A 78 -3.02 6.31 -4.24
CA LEU A 78 -4.03 5.69 -3.38
C LEU A 78 -3.44 4.45 -2.70
N VAL A 79 -3.60 4.34 -1.39
CA VAL A 79 -3.21 3.16 -0.60
C VAL A 79 -4.38 2.65 0.24
N VAL A 80 -4.54 1.34 0.30
CA VAL A 80 -5.71 0.67 0.89
C VAL A 80 -5.33 -0.14 2.11
N GLY A 81 -5.94 0.18 3.25
CA GLY A 81 -5.78 -0.54 4.52
C GLY A 81 -6.56 -1.85 4.56
N SER A 82 -6.35 -2.74 3.58
CA SER A 82 -7.11 -3.99 3.44
C SER A 82 -6.80 -5.04 4.49
N ASN A 83 -5.53 -5.13 4.94
CA ASN A 83 -5.05 -6.19 5.82
C ASN A 83 -5.49 -7.60 5.36
N TRP A 84 -5.45 -7.86 4.04
CA TRP A 84 -5.85 -9.15 3.44
C TRP A 84 -7.31 -9.55 3.72
N GLY A 85 -8.19 -8.60 4.03
CA GLY A 85 -9.59 -8.86 4.40
C GLY A 85 -9.76 -9.38 5.84
N LEU A 86 -8.76 -9.23 6.71
CA LEU A 86 -8.90 -9.55 8.13
C LEU A 86 -9.81 -8.52 8.84
N PRO A 87 -10.50 -8.91 9.93
CA PRO A 87 -11.41 -8.02 10.66
C PRO A 87 -10.74 -6.78 11.27
N ARG A 88 -9.43 -6.79 11.48
CA ARG A 88 -8.68 -5.68 12.08
C ARG A 88 -7.98 -4.85 11.01
N HIS A 89 -7.93 -3.53 11.23
CA HIS A 89 -7.11 -2.64 10.40
C HIS A 89 -5.62 -2.96 10.55
N PRO A 90 -4.81 -2.80 9.48
CA PRO A 90 -3.36 -2.90 9.60
C PRO A 90 -2.81 -1.77 10.44
N SER A 91 -1.77 -2.05 11.25
CA SER A 91 -1.16 -1.06 12.16
C SER A 91 -0.65 0.18 11.44
N TRP A 92 -0.06 0.02 10.24
CA TRP A 92 0.41 1.13 9.44
C TRP A 92 -0.70 2.13 9.07
N SER A 93 -1.96 1.65 8.90
CA SER A 93 -3.08 2.54 8.60
C SER A 93 -3.55 3.36 9.79
N ALA A 94 -3.28 2.90 11.02
CA ALA A 94 -3.49 3.70 12.22
C ALA A 94 -2.44 4.81 12.32
N ASN A 95 -1.18 4.50 12.00
CA ASN A 95 -0.10 5.47 11.97
C ASN A 95 -0.37 6.54 10.89
N LEU A 96 -0.78 6.14 9.67
CA LEU A 96 -1.14 7.09 8.61
C LEU A 96 -2.30 7.99 9.01
N LYS A 97 -3.31 7.47 9.71
CA LYS A 97 -4.44 8.28 10.19
C LYS A 97 -4.00 9.34 11.21
N ALA A 98 -2.93 9.08 11.94
CA ALA A 98 -2.41 9.94 13.00
C ALA A 98 -1.34 10.94 12.51
N THR A 99 -1.03 10.98 11.21
CA THR A 99 -0.01 11.87 10.66
C THR A 99 -0.52 12.64 9.46
N GLU A 100 -0.09 13.88 9.32
CA GLU A 100 -0.40 14.74 8.17
C GLU A 100 0.57 14.52 7.00
N ARG A 101 1.78 14.09 7.30
CA ARG A 101 2.87 13.91 6.33
C ARG A 101 3.57 12.59 6.54
N VAL A 102 4.00 11.98 5.46
CA VAL A 102 4.69 10.69 5.46
C VAL A 102 5.90 10.74 4.53
N THR A 103 6.98 10.03 4.90
CA THR A 103 8.05 9.76 3.96
C THR A 103 7.66 8.57 3.09
N VAL A 104 7.72 8.78 1.79
CA VAL A 104 7.40 7.81 0.75
C VAL A 104 8.65 7.45 -0.01
N ARG A 105 8.86 6.14 -0.26
CA ARG A 105 9.89 5.65 -1.19
C ARG A 105 9.22 4.79 -2.26
N ARG A 106 9.45 5.15 -3.52
CA ARG A 106 8.90 4.45 -4.68
C ARG A 106 9.91 4.43 -5.81
N ARG A 107 10.18 3.26 -6.37
CA ARG A 107 11.13 3.07 -7.50
C ARG A 107 12.49 3.77 -7.27
N GLY A 108 13.02 3.65 -6.06
CA GLY A 108 14.29 4.30 -5.70
C GLY A 108 14.20 5.76 -5.24
N HIS A 109 13.15 6.48 -5.62
CA HIS A 109 12.95 7.89 -5.24
C HIS A 109 12.33 8.01 -3.85
N ARG A 110 12.82 8.94 -3.06
CA ARG A 110 12.29 9.28 -1.72
C ARG A 110 11.74 10.70 -1.74
N PHE A 111 10.53 10.87 -1.24
CA PHE A 111 9.86 12.15 -1.14
C PHE A 111 8.93 12.20 0.06
N THR A 112 8.49 13.41 0.43
CA THR A 112 7.46 13.62 1.45
C THR A 112 6.11 13.77 0.75
N ALA A 113 5.08 13.14 1.30
CA ALA A 113 3.72 13.26 0.83
C ALA A 113 2.78 13.70 1.95
N LYS A 114 1.79 14.53 1.61
CA LYS A 114 0.66 14.85 2.48
C LYS A 114 -0.26 13.63 2.53
N VAL A 115 -0.76 13.31 3.71
CA VAL A 115 -1.67 12.18 3.96
C VAL A 115 -3.08 12.70 4.08
N ARG A 116 -4.01 12.11 3.34
CA ARG A 116 -5.44 12.40 3.46
C ARG A 116 -6.24 11.11 3.53
N LEU A 117 -6.97 10.91 4.62
CA LEU A 117 -7.96 9.83 4.74
C LEU A 117 -9.19 10.23 3.95
N LEU A 118 -9.59 9.40 2.98
CA LEU A 118 -10.74 9.66 2.13
C LEU A 118 -12.03 9.20 2.79
N THR A 119 -13.06 10.03 2.70
CA THR A 119 -14.40 9.78 3.28
C THR A 119 -15.50 10.16 2.28
N GLY A 120 -16.74 9.79 2.56
CA GLY A 120 -17.90 10.18 1.77
C GLY A 120 -17.77 9.84 0.27
N GLU A 121 -18.22 10.74 -0.57
CA GLU A 121 -18.22 10.58 -2.03
C GLU A 121 -16.82 10.48 -2.62
N GLU A 122 -15.85 11.22 -2.06
CA GLU A 122 -14.47 11.14 -2.51
C GLU A 122 -13.90 9.74 -2.34
N ARG A 123 -14.17 9.12 -1.18
CA ARG A 123 -13.82 7.73 -0.94
C ARG A 123 -14.51 6.78 -1.93
N ALA A 124 -15.78 7.00 -2.25
CA ALA A 124 -16.52 6.17 -3.20
C ALA A 124 -15.90 6.22 -4.61
N ARG A 125 -15.56 7.42 -5.09
CA ARG A 125 -14.85 7.59 -6.38
C ARG A 125 -13.49 6.91 -6.37
N ALA A 126 -12.69 7.13 -5.34
CA ALA A 126 -11.38 6.52 -5.20
C ALA A 126 -11.47 4.98 -5.08
N TRP A 127 -12.51 4.46 -4.41
CA TRP A 127 -12.74 3.02 -4.33
C TRP A 127 -13.04 2.41 -5.69
N ALA A 128 -13.85 3.07 -6.52
CA ALA A 128 -14.09 2.63 -7.90
C ALA A 128 -12.77 2.58 -8.71
N THR A 129 -11.91 3.58 -8.57
CA THR A 129 -10.57 3.58 -9.18
C THR A 129 -9.71 2.42 -8.69
N VAL A 130 -9.72 2.14 -7.39
CA VAL A 130 -9.00 1.00 -6.80
C VAL A 130 -9.51 -0.33 -7.37
N LEU A 131 -10.83 -0.52 -7.46
CA LEU A 131 -11.42 -1.75 -8.00
C LEU A 131 -11.14 -1.94 -9.49
N ALA A 132 -11.12 -0.86 -10.27
CA ALA A 132 -10.74 -0.92 -11.69
C ALA A 132 -9.31 -1.44 -11.87
N HIS A 133 -8.38 -1.09 -10.97
CA HIS A 133 -7.00 -1.59 -10.98
C HIS A 133 -6.88 -2.99 -10.37
N TRP A 134 -7.54 -3.24 -9.25
CA TRP A 134 -7.42 -4.45 -8.43
C TRP A 134 -8.79 -4.95 -7.96
N PRO A 135 -9.57 -5.67 -8.80
CA PRO A 135 -10.92 -6.17 -8.45
C PRO A 135 -10.95 -7.03 -7.17
N ASN A 136 -9.84 -7.71 -6.86
CA ASN A 136 -9.73 -8.56 -5.68
C ASN A 136 -9.83 -7.82 -4.33
N TYR A 137 -9.74 -6.49 -4.33
CA TYR A 137 -10.04 -5.72 -3.13
C TYR A 137 -11.51 -5.84 -2.72
N GLN A 138 -12.43 -6.06 -3.66
CA GLN A 138 -13.84 -6.33 -3.31
C GLN A 138 -13.95 -7.64 -2.54
N VAL A 139 -13.33 -8.73 -3.03
CA VAL A 139 -13.30 -10.03 -2.32
C VAL A 139 -12.71 -9.88 -0.92
N ALA A 140 -11.66 -9.09 -0.76
CA ALA A 140 -11.07 -8.83 0.55
C ALA A 140 -12.01 -8.00 1.45
N GLN A 141 -12.73 -7.02 0.88
CA GLN A 141 -13.69 -6.19 1.60
C GLN A 141 -14.87 -7.03 2.12
N ASP A 142 -15.42 -7.93 1.31
CA ASP A 142 -16.53 -8.81 1.67
C ASP A 142 -16.16 -9.75 2.83
N ARG A 143 -14.88 -10.15 2.91
CA ARG A 143 -14.35 -11.02 3.97
C ARG A 143 -14.01 -10.29 5.27
N ALA A 144 -14.01 -8.97 5.26
CA ALA A 144 -13.53 -8.18 6.40
C ALA A 144 -14.53 -8.08 7.58
N GLY A 145 -15.62 -8.86 7.57
CA GLY A 145 -16.58 -8.90 8.67
C GLY A 145 -17.28 -7.55 8.89
N GLY A 146 -17.67 -6.86 7.80
CA GLY A 146 -18.32 -5.54 7.85
C GLY A 146 -17.36 -4.37 8.03
N ARG A 147 -16.05 -4.61 8.21
CA ARG A 147 -15.07 -3.53 8.33
C ARG A 147 -14.84 -2.83 6.99
N THR A 148 -15.09 -1.53 6.94
CA THR A 148 -14.75 -0.70 5.78
C THR A 148 -13.24 -0.41 5.75
N PHE A 149 -12.59 -0.66 4.61
CA PHE A 149 -11.16 -0.36 4.44
C PHE A 149 -10.89 1.14 4.49
N ARG A 150 -9.86 1.52 5.24
CA ARG A 150 -9.33 2.88 5.17
C ARG A 150 -8.65 3.07 3.83
N LEU A 151 -8.97 4.16 3.17
CA LEU A 151 -8.40 4.55 1.89
C LEU A 151 -7.73 5.91 2.07
N PHE A 152 -6.45 5.99 1.72
CA PHE A 152 -5.68 7.22 1.85
C PHE A 152 -5.18 7.67 0.47
N LEU A 153 -5.17 8.98 0.27
CA LEU A 153 -4.43 9.62 -0.81
C LEU A 153 -3.13 10.20 -0.23
N LEU A 154 -2.02 9.84 -0.86
CA LEU A 154 -0.69 10.36 -0.57
C LEU A 154 -0.30 11.31 -1.70
N THR A 155 -0.45 12.61 -1.47
CA THR A 155 -0.13 13.65 -2.46
C THR A 155 1.32 14.10 -2.27
N PRO A 156 2.21 13.94 -3.27
CA PRO A 156 3.59 14.42 -3.19
C PRO A 156 3.63 15.91 -2.88
N ASN A 157 4.54 16.32 -2.00
CA ASN A 157 4.79 17.74 -1.78
C ASN A 157 5.68 18.28 -2.92
N THR A 158 5.10 19.06 -3.81
CA THR A 158 5.75 19.58 -5.02
C THR A 158 6.97 20.47 -4.71
N GLU A 159 7.03 21.09 -3.54
CA GLU A 159 8.18 21.90 -3.11
C GLU A 159 9.47 21.09 -2.91
N ALA A 160 9.36 19.77 -2.67
CA ALA A 160 10.53 18.90 -2.49
C ALA A 160 11.09 18.37 -3.82
N LEU A 161 10.32 18.35 -4.88
CA LEU A 161 10.74 17.90 -6.21
C LEU A 161 11.58 18.96 -6.95
N SER A 162 11.34 20.24 -6.67
CA SER A 162 12.09 21.37 -7.28
C SER A 162 13.50 21.58 -6.70
N ARG A 163 13.85 20.92 -5.58
CA ARG A 163 15.18 21.02 -4.94
C ARG A 163 16.15 19.90 -5.34
N GLN A 164 15.71 18.92 -6.12
CA GLN A 164 16.58 17.88 -6.67
C GLN A 164 16.77 18.14 -8.19
N GLY A 165 17.39 19.28 -8.50
CA GLY A 165 17.96 19.55 -9.82
C GLY A 165 19.07 18.53 -10.13
N PRO A 166 19.36 18.26 -11.42
CA PRO A 166 20.36 17.31 -11.82
C PRO A 166 21.75 17.76 -11.34
N SER A 167 22.46 16.88 -10.63
CA SER A 167 23.91 16.95 -10.41
C SER A 167 24.60 16.14 -11.47
#